data_24a44f25db993271a0b406e5e21e8dcc
#
_entry.id   24a44f25db993271a0b406e5e21e8dcc
#
_cell.length_a   1.000
_cell.length_b   1.000
_cell.length_c   1.000
_cell.angle_alpha   90.00
_cell.angle_beta   90.00
_cell.angle_gamma   90.00
#
_symmetry.space_group_name_H-M   'P 1'
#
loop_
_entity.id
_entity.type
_entity.pdbx_description
1 polymer ?
#
loop_
_entity_poly.entity_id
_entity_poly.type
_entity_poly.pdbx_seq_one_letter_code
_entity_poly.pdbx_strand_id
1 'polypeptide(L)'
;MPSRSWRFHTARILFLVPAIALLGWAIGHPWLTLSTAAMLYLGWQGLNLLRLSRWVKDPSSEIPQGFGMWADIYDGISIMEVRNLRQKQKYRSMIVEFRSLTNALPDATLAIDENDVITWFNQAAEELLGLKNPGDLGQPVTNLIRDPRFADWLAVQGVIQSPLEMESPRGGQRWLTLDAVAFREVQRLLILHDTT
;
A
#
# COMPACT_ATOMS: atom_id res chain seq x y z
N MET A 1 17.46 -12.35 18.65
CA MET A 1 18.46 -12.21 19.74
C MET A 1 17.89 -11.20 20.72
N PRO A 2 17.75 -11.49 22.00
CA PRO A 2 17.27 -10.51 22.98
C PRO A 2 18.27 -9.37 23.01
N SER A 3 17.76 -8.15 22.84
CA SER A 3 18.55 -6.92 22.78
C SER A 3 19.45 -6.80 24.02
N ARG A 4 20.65 -6.35 23.82
CA ARG A 4 21.67 -6.15 24.88
C ARG A 4 21.16 -5.27 26.03
N SER A 5 20.17 -4.43 25.75
CA SER A 5 19.50 -3.52 26.67
C SER A 5 18.73 -4.26 27.79
N TRP A 6 18.07 -5.39 27.52
CA TRP A 6 17.29 -6.11 28.54
C TRP A 6 18.15 -6.62 29.70
N ARG A 7 19.37 -7.06 29.41
CA ARG A 7 20.34 -7.52 30.44
C ARG A 7 20.78 -6.37 31.36
N PHE A 8 20.92 -5.16 30.87
CA PHE A 8 21.27 -4.00 31.67
C PHE A 8 20.10 -3.53 32.54
N HIS A 9 18.85 -3.68 32.08
CA HIS A 9 17.67 -3.32 32.85
C HIS A 9 17.39 -4.29 33.98
N THR A 10 17.49 -5.60 33.74
CA THR A 10 17.35 -6.61 34.77
C THR A 10 18.47 -6.46 35.84
N ALA A 11 19.70 -6.19 35.44
CA ALA A 11 20.79 -5.93 36.37
C ALA A 11 20.53 -4.66 37.23
N ARG A 12 20.05 -3.56 36.66
CA ARG A 12 19.71 -2.36 37.42
C ARG A 12 18.62 -2.60 38.48
N ILE A 13 17.56 -3.29 38.13
CA ILE A 13 16.48 -3.62 39.05
C ILE A 13 17.03 -4.52 40.17
N LEU A 14 17.85 -5.51 39.83
CA LEU A 14 18.47 -6.44 40.79
C LEU A 14 19.35 -5.74 41.81
N PHE A 15 19.99 -4.60 41.48
CA PHE A 15 20.81 -3.80 42.38
C PHE A 15 20.00 -2.73 43.12
N LEU A 16 19.00 -2.11 42.47
CA LEU A 16 18.22 -1.01 43.08
C LEU A 16 17.28 -1.49 44.18
N VAL A 17 16.63 -2.66 44.01
CA VAL A 17 15.68 -3.18 44.99
C VAL A 17 16.36 -3.47 46.35
N PRO A 18 17.50 -4.22 46.45
CA PRO A 18 18.16 -4.42 47.72
C PRO A 18 18.79 -3.15 48.28
N ALA A 19 19.24 -2.20 47.47
CA ALA A 19 19.76 -0.92 47.91
C ALA A 19 18.66 -0.08 48.63
N ILE A 20 17.45 -0.03 48.05
CA ILE A 20 16.27 0.65 48.63
C ILE A 20 15.84 -0.06 49.94
N ALA A 21 15.88 -1.40 49.95
CA ALA A 21 15.54 -2.18 51.15
C ALA A 21 16.54 -1.94 52.29
N LEU A 22 17.84 -1.87 51.99
CA LEU A 22 18.89 -1.54 52.98
C LEU A 22 18.74 -0.14 53.50
N LEU A 23 18.46 0.87 52.67
CA LEU A 23 18.16 2.23 53.11
C LEU A 23 16.93 2.27 54.01
N GLY A 24 15.87 1.55 53.68
CA GLY A 24 14.66 1.45 54.48
C GLY A 24 14.92 0.79 55.84
N TRP A 25 15.81 -0.19 55.89
CA TRP A 25 16.21 -0.82 57.15
C TRP A 25 17.00 0.15 58.05
N ALA A 26 17.88 0.96 57.48
CA ALA A 26 18.63 1.97 58.17
C ALA A 26 17.74 3.09 58.77
N ILE A 27 16.62 3.40 58.13
CA ILE A 27 15.61 4.41 58.58
C ILE A 27 14.60 3.79 59.55
N GLY A 28 14.60 2.47 59.77
CA GLY A 28 13.68 1.76 60.64
C GLY A 28 12.30 1.42 60.04
N HIS A 29 12.05 1.81 58.78
CA HIS A 29 10.76 1.60 58.09
C HIS A 29 10.91 1.00 56.67
N PRO A 30 11.41 -0.23 56.53
CA PRO A 30 11.71 -0.82 55.21
C PRO A 30 10.47 -0.96 54.29
N TRP A 31 9.31 -1.20 54.90
CA TRP A 31 8.05 -1.33 54.13
C TRP A 31 7.58 -0.01 53.51
N LEU A 32 7.76 1.10 54.21
CA LEU A 32 7.39 2.43 53.71
C LEU A 32 8.29 2.86 52.53
N THR A 33 9.59 2.62 52.62
CA THR A 33 10.53 2.96 51.55
C THR A 33 10.31 2.09 50.30
N LEU A 34 10.01 0.82 50.50
CA LEU A 34 9.72 -0.07 49.38
C LEU A 34 8.40 0.27 48.69
N SER A 35 7.35 0.58 49.46
CA SER A 35 6.05 0.94 48.89
C SER A 35 6.08 2.27 48.17
N THR A 36 6.79 3.29 48.69
CA THR A 36 6.96 4.58 48.00
C THR A 36 7.76 4.44 46.72
N ALA A 37 8.84 3.67 46.70
CA ALA A 37 9.60 3.40 45.52
C ALA A 37 8.80 2.64 44.44
N ALA A 38 8.01 1.65 44.86
CA ALA A 38 7.10 0.92 43.93
C ALA A 38 6.04 1.85 43.34
N MET A 39 5.45 2.75 44.16
CA MET A 39 4.43 3.68 43.73
C MET A 39 4.98 4.70 42.71
N LEU A 40 6.19 5.22 42.96
CA LEU A 40 6.88 6.10 42.01
C LEU A 40 7.21 5.38 40.68
N TYR A 41 7.66 4.14 40.75
CA TYR A 41 7.94 3.33 39.57
C TYR A 41 6.69 3.05 38.74
N LEU A 42 5.58 2.67 39.39
CA LEU A 42 4.29 2.46 38.74
C LEU A 42 3.74 3.75 38.12
N GLY A 43 3.86 4.87 38.82
CA GLY A 43 3.49 6.18 38.30
C GLY A 43 4.28 6.56 37.05
N TRP A 44 5.60 6.33 37.07
CA TRP A 44 6.46 6.55 35.90
C TRP A 44 6.10 5.64 34.72
N GLN A 45 5.81 4.36 34.98
CA GLN A 45 5.33 3.43 33.93
C GLN A 45 3.99 3.88 33.34
N GLY A 46 3.05 4.31 34.19
CA GLY A 46 1.75 4.85 33.77
C GLY A 46 1.91 6.06 32.85
N LEU A 47 2.79 6.99 33.21
CA LEU A 47 3.08 8.17 32.37
C LEU A 47 3.65 7.79 31.00
N ASN A 48 4.55 6.82 30.94
CA ASN A 48 5.09 6.35 29.66
C ASN A 48 4.01 5.65 28.79
N LEU A 49 3.13 4.88 29.42
CA LEU A 49 1.99 4.27 28.74
C LEU A 49 1.02 5.31 28.17
N LEU A 50 0.73 6.36 28.96
CA LEU A 50 -0.11 7.47 28.49
C LEU A 50 0.54 8.24 27.34
N ARG A 51 1.86 8.47 27.39
CA ARG A 51 2.61 9.11 26.30
C ARG A 51 2.53 8.28 25.03
N LEU A 52 2.76 6.97 25.13
CA LEU A 52 2.63 6.04 24.00
C LEU A 52 1.20 6.05 23.42
N SER A 53 0.19 5.97 24.30
CA SER A 53 -1.21 5.99 23.87
C SER A 53 -1.60 7.27 23.15
N ARG A 54 -1.10 8.42 23.57
CA ARG A 54 -1.33 9.70 22.90
C ARG A 54 -0.64 9.75 21.54
N TRP A 55 0.60 9.31 21.47
CA TRP A 55 1.37 9.29 20.23
C TRP A 55 0.77 8.34 19.17
N VAL A 56 0.30 7.15 19.58
CA VAL A 56 -0.38 6.20 18.68
C VAL A 56 -1.67 6.80 18.10
N LYS A 57 -2.38 7.67 18.84
CA LYS A 57 -3.58 8.34 18.34
C LYS A 57 -3.29 9.49 17.38
N ASP A 58 -2.14 10.15 17.53
CA ASP A 58 -1.67 11.23 16.67
C ASP A 58 -0.20 11.03 16.31
N PRO A 59 0.08 10.20 15.28
CA PRO A 59 1.44 9.89 14.83
C PRO A 59 2.17 11.09 14.19
N SER A 60 1.49 12.21 13.95
CA SER A 60 2.12 13.43 13.41
C SER A 60 2.97 14.18 14.46
N SER A 61 2.82 13.86 15.73
CA SER A 61 3.63 14.43 16.80
C SER A 61 5.02 13.78 16.88
N GLU A 62 6.00 14.53 17.40
CA GLU A 62 7.36 14.01 17.60
C GLU A 62 7.35 12.72 18.45
N ILE A 63 8.20 11.77 18.03
CA ILE A 63 8.34 10.48 18.72
C ILE A 63 8.79 10.74 20.16
N PRO A 64 8.06 10.27 21.18
CA PRO A 64 8.43 10.49 22.57
C PRO A 64 9.81 9.88 22.85
N GLN A 65 10.70 10.66 23.45
CA GLN A 65 11.97 10.12 23.92
C GLN A 65 11.73 9.26 25.17
N GLY A 66 12.04 7.98 25.07
CA GLY A 66 11.96 7.04 26.17
C GLY A 66 13.34 6.69 26.72
N PHE A 67 13.38 6.24 28.00
CA PHE A 67 14.60 5.68 28.60
C PHE A 67 14.44 4.18 28.79
N GLY A 68 15.50 3.44 28.51
CA GLY A 68 15.54 2.02 28.76
C GLY A 68 14.67 1.21 27.80
N MET A 69 13.83 0.31 28.30
CA MET A 69 12.95 -0.55 27.51
C MET A 69 11.97 0.26 26.63
N TRP A 70 11.55 1.43 27.10
CA TRP A 70 10.67 2.32 26.33
C TRP A 70 11.36 2.92 25.11
N ALA A 71 12.67 3.19 25.18
CA ALA A 71 13.45 3.63 24.02
C ALA A 71 13.46 2.56 22.93
N ASP A 72 13.72 1.29 23.29
CA ASP A 72 13.70 0.17 22.34
C ASP A 72 12.33 -0.01 21.67
N ILE A 73 11.24 0.22 22.40
CA ILE A 73 9.86 0.15 21.88
C ILE A 73 9.63 1.29 20.89
N TYR A 74 9.97 2.52 21.24
CA TYR A 74 9.82 3.68 20.35
C TYR A 74 10.68 3.55 19.09
N ASP A 75 11.93 3.11 19.22
CA ASP A 75 12.81 2.83 18.07
C ASP A 75 12.24 1.73 17.16
N GLY A 76 11.70 0.66 17.76
CA GLY A 76 11.06 -0.41 16.99
C GLY A 76 9.86 0.07 16.20
N ILE A 77 9.01 0.90 16.78
CA ILE A 77 7.83 1.46 16.11
C ILE A 77 8.26 2.43 15.00
N SER A 78 9.23 3.30 15.25
CA SER A 78 9.74 4.25 14.26
C SER A 78 10.34 3.56 13.04
N ILE A 79 11.07 2.46 13.24
CA ILE A 79 11.60 1.63 12.15
C ILE A 79 10.46 1.02 11.31
N MET A 80 9.40 0.54 11.96
CA MET A 80 8.23 0.00 11.25
C MET A 80 7.52 1.08 10.43
N GLU A 81 7.35 2.27 10.97
CA GLU A 81 6.73 3.39 10.27
C GLU A 81 7.53 3.82 9.05
N VAL A 82 8.84 3.98 9.19
CA VAL A 82 9.74 4.30 8.08
C VAL A 82 9.70 3.21 7.00
N ARG A 83 9.63 1.93 7.38
CA ARG A 83 9.49 0.81 6.43
C ARG A 83 8.17 0.87 5.69
N ASN A 84 7.07 1.11 6.38
CA ASN A 84 5.74 1.25 5.78
C ASN A 84 5.67 2.43 4.80
N LEU A 85 6.23 3.58 5.15
CA LEU A 85 6.30 4.74 4.28
C LEU A 85 7.13 4.46 3.02
N ARG A 86 8.31 3.84 3.16
CA ARG A 86 9.15 3.42 2.02
C ARG A 86 8.42 2.42 1.12
N GLN A 87 7.69 1.49 1.70
CA GLN A 87 6.93 0.51 0.93
C GLN A 87 5.79 1.18 0.15
N LYS A 88 5.04 2.09 0.78
CA LYS A 88 4.01 2.90 0.10
C LYS A 88 4.59 3.76 -1.03
N GLN A 89 5.76 4.38 -0.81
CA GLN A 89 6.45 5.16 -1.84
C GLN A 89 6.87 4.27 -3.01
N LYS A 90 7.42 3.08 -2.73
CA LYS A 90 7.80 2.12 -3.77
C LYS A 90 6.60 1.68 -4.61
N TYR A 91 5.46 1.37 -3.99
CA TYR A 91 4.24 1.04 -4.75
C TYR A 91 3.76 2.21 -5.59
N ARG A 92 3.78 3.43 -5.05
CA ARG A 92 3.40 4.63 -5.82
C ARG A 92 4.33 4.86 -7.01
N SER A 93 5.65 4.75 -6.83
CA SER A 93 6.60 4.91 -7.94
C SER A 93 6.40 3.86 -9.03
N MET A 94 6.15 2.59 -8.64
CA MET A 94 5.84 1.53 -9.62
C MET A 94 4.56 1.82 -10.42
N ILE A 95 3.52 2.34 -9.79
CA ILE A 95 2.27 2.71 -10.50
C ILE A 95 2.52 3.85 -11.48
N VAL A 96 3.28 4.88 -11.05
CA VAL A 96 3.62 6.02 -11.91
C VAL A 96 4.48 5.57 -13.10
N GLU A 97 5.47 4.75 -12.84
CA GLU A 97 6.35 4.18 -13.88
C GLU A 97 5.55 3.31 -14.88
N PHE A 98 4.69 2.43 -14.38
CA PHE A 98 3.82 1.61 -15.22
C PHE A 98 2.92 2.47 -16.10
N ARG A 99 2.28 3.51 -15.54
CA ARG A 99 1.46 4.45 -16.32
C ARG A 99 2.31 5.18 -17.38
N SER A 100 3.50 5.62 -17.01
CA SER A 100 4.40 6.30 -17.97
C SER A 100 4.79 5.40 -19.12
N LEU A 101 5.13 4.13 -18.85
CA LEU A 101 5.47 3.15 -19.88
C LEU A 101 4.28 2.85 -20.78
N THR A 102 3.10 2.62 -20.22
CA THR A 102 1.91 2.32 -21.02
C THR A 102 1.40 3.51 -21.81
N ASN A 103 1.58 4.73 -21.33
CA ASN A 103 1.23 5.96 -22.05
C ASN A 103 2.24 6.30 -23.16
N ALA A 104 3.45 5.71 -23.12
CA ALA A 104 4.42 5.86 -24.21
C ALA A 104 4.13 4.93 -25.40
N LEU A 105 3.23 3.95 -25.24
CA LEU A 105 2.80 3.09 -26.34
C LEU A 105 1.86 3.86 -27.28
N PRO A 106 2.12 3.87 -28.60
CA PRO A 106 1.25 4.52 -29.57
C PRO A 106 -0.07 3.78 -29.78
N ASP A 107 -0.10 2.50 -29.45
CA ASP A 107 -1.24 1.62 -29.64
C ASP A 107 -2.24 1.75 -28.49
N ALA A 108 -3.53 1.84 -28.85
CA ALA A 108 -4.57 1.80 -27.84
C ALA A 108 -4.60 0.42 -27.19
N THR A 109 -4.48 0.40 -25.87
CA THR A 109 -4.48 -0.85 -25.11
C THR A 109 -5.51 -0.75 -24.00
N LEU A 110 -6.36 -1.77 -23.89
CA LEU A 110 -7.37 -1.87 -22.84
C LEU A 110 -7.46 -3.31 -22.31
N ALA A 111 -7.72 -3.43 -21.00
CA ALA A 111 -7.94 -4.70 -20.34
C ALA A 111 -9.43 -4.85 -20.01
N ILE A 112 -9.99 -6.01 -20.33
CA ILE A 112 -11.36 -6.39 -20.03
C ILE A 112 -11.39 -7.65 -19.17
N ASP A 113 -12.42 -7.78 -18.35
CA ASP A 113 -12.68 -8.97 -17.54
C ASP A 113 -13.49 -10.03 -18.32
N GLU A 114 -13.91 -11.09 -17.60
CA GLU A 114 -14.71 -12.19 -18.15
C GLU A 114 -16.10 -11.77 -18.66
N ASN A 115 -16.60 -10.62 -18.21
CA ASN A 115 -17.89 -10.05 -18.61
C ASN A 115 -17.73 -8.94 -19.66
N ASP A 116 -16.57 -8.84 -20.29
CA ASP A 116 -16.22 -7.80 -21.25
C ASP A 116 -16.26 -6.37 -20.68
N VAL A 117 -16.12 -6.24 -19.35
CA VAL A 117 -16.10 -4.96 -18.66
C VAL A 117 -14.69 -4.40 -18.63
N ILE A 118 -14.56 -3.13 -19.00
CA ILE A 118 -13.27 -2.42 -19.01
C ILE A 118 -12.74 -2.26 -17.60
N THR A 119 -11.59 -2.84 -17.30
CA THR A 119 -10.90 -2.72 -16.02
C THR A 119 -9.76 -1.71 -16.05
N TRP A 120 -9.16 -1.48 -17.23
CA TRP A 120 -8.07 -0.55 -17.42
C TRP A 120 -7.89 -0.19 -18.90
N PHE A 121 -7.36 1.00 -19.19
CA PHE A 121 -6.92 1.42 -20.51
C PHE A 121 -5.80 2.48 -20.43
N ASN A 122 -5.00 2.62 -21.51
CA ASN A 122 -3.95 3.61 -21.63
C ASN A 122 -4.45 4.91 -22.27
N GLN A 123 -3.57 5.91 -22.32
CA GLN A 123 -3.88 7.21 -22.94
C GLN A 123 -4.19 7.10 -24.42
N ALA A 124 -3.49 6.24 -25.18
CA ALA A 124 -3.78 6.04 -26.59
C ALA A 124 -5.21 5.53 -26.83
N ALA A 125 -5.76 4.72 -25.92
CA ALA A 125 -7.16 4.31 -26.00
C ALA A 125 -8.14 5.48 -25.76
N GLU A 126 -7.79 6.43 -24.88
CA GLU A 126 -8.57 7.68 -24.73
C GLU A 126 -8.58 8.47 -26.05
N GLU A 127 -7.44 8.55 -26.72
CA GLU A 127 -7.29 9.33 -27.94
C GLU A 127 -7.90 8.65 -29.18
N LEU A 128 -7.69 7.36 -29.36
CA LEU A 128 -8.14 6.60 -30.53
C LEU A 128 -9.60 6.15 -30.46
N LEU A 129 -10.06 5.77 -29.27
CA LEU A 129 -11.43 5.28 -29.05
C LEU A 129 -12.35 6.32 -28.44
N GLY A 130 -11.81 7.41 -27.89
CA GLY A 130 -12.59 8.46 -27.23
C GLY A 130 -13.03 8.09 -25.81
N LEU A 131 -12.36 7.13 -25.16
CA LEU A 131 -12.65 6.71 -23.80
C LEU A 131 -12.37 7.83 -22.78
N LYS A 132 -13.09 7.83 -21.67
CA LYS A 132 -12.94 8.83 -20.61
C LYS A 132 -12.61 8.16 -19.29
N ASN A 133 -11.49 8.51 -18.72
CA ASN A 133 -11.10 8.05 -17.39
C ASN A 133 -11.57 9.07 -16.31
N PRO A 134 -12.28 8.67 -15.23
CA PRO A 134 -12.68 7.29 -14.89
C PRO A 134 -14.07 6.87 -15.43
N GLY A 135 -14.73 7.68 -16.24
CA GLY A 135 -16.16 7.53 -16.60
C GLY A 135 -16.51 6.20 -17.27
N ASP A 136 -15.61 5.66 -18.09
CA ASP A 136 -15.86 4.45 -18.87
C ASP A 136 -15.25 3.19 -18.23
N LEU A 137 -14.54 3.33 -17.11
CA LEU A 137 -14.12 2.18 -16.31
C LEU A 137 -15.34 1.51 -15.67
N GLY A 138 -15.36 0.19 -15.72
CA GLY A 138 -16.48 -0.60 -15.19
C GLY A 138 -17.69 -0.71 -16.14
N GLN A 139 -17.56 -0.23 -17.38
CA GLN A 139 -18.59 -0.39 -18.41
C GLN A 139 -18.22 -1.51 -19.39
N PRO A 140 -19.23 -2.22 -19.97
CA PRO A 140 -18.98 -3.16 -21.05
C PRO A 140 -18.34 -2.44 -22.26
N VAL A 141 -17.30 -3.02 -22.81
CA VAL A 141 -16.58 -2.45 -23.97
C VAL A 141 -17.46 -2.32 -25.19
N THR A 142 -18.45 -3.20 -25.36
CA THR A 142 -19.45 -3.19 -26.44
C THR A 142 -20.39 -1.99 -26.40
N ASN A 143 -20.56 -1.33 -25.23
CA ASN A 143 -21.34 -0.08 -25.13
C ASN A 143 -20.60 1.11 -25.77
N LEU A 144 -19.29 1.04 -25.84
CA LEU A 144 -18.40 2.10 -26.29
C LEU A 144 -18.00 1.87 -27.76
N ILE A 145 -17.65 0.62 -28.11
CA ILE A 145 -17.36 0.20 -29.47
C ILE A 145 -18.60 -0.49 -30.02
N ARG A 146 -19.43 0.27 -30.76
CA ARG A 146 -20.77 -0.18 -31.23
C ARG A 146 -20.74 -0.79 -32.65
N ASP A 147 -19.62 -1.37 -33.06
CA ASP A 147 -19.53 -2.12 -34.31
C ASP A 147 -20.08 -3.55 -34.09
N PRO A 148 -21.11 -4.02 -34.83
CA PRO A 148 -21.61 -5.38 -34.68
C PRO A 148 -20.52 -6.46 -34.92
N ARG A 149 -19.58 -6.22 -35.84
CA ARG A 149 -18.45 -7.13 -36.12
C ARG A 149 -17.54 -7.27 -34.88
N PHE A 150 -17.38 -6.20 -34.10
CA PHE A 150 -16.63 -6.22 -32.87
C PHE A 150 -17.31 -7.09 -31.81
N ALA A 151 -18.63 -6.97 -31.64
CA ALA A 151 -19.37 -7.78 -30.69
C ALA A 151 -19.30 -9.28 -31.06
N ASP A 152 -19.48 -9.61 -32.32
CA ASP A 152 -19.37 -10.99 -32.82
C ASP A 152 -17.95 -11.55 -32.66
N TRP A 153 -16.94 -10.74 -32.96
CA TRP A 153 -15.53 -11.08 -32.78
C TRP A 153 -15.18 -11.31 -31.33
N LEU A 154 -15.67 -10.46 -30.43
CA LEU A 154 -15.42 -10.56 -28.98
C LEU A 154 -16.08 -11.81 -28.37
N ALA A 155 -17.24 -12.22 -28.90
CA ALA A 155 -17.99 -13.41 -28.45
C ALA A 155 -17.28 -14.73 -28.79
N VAL A 156 -16.35 -14.73 -29.76
CA VAL A 156 -15.57 -15.93 -30.08
C VAL A 156 -14.52 -16.15 -29.00
N GLN A 157 -14.79 -17.13 -28.13
CA GLN A 157 -13.86 -17.54 -27.07
C GLN A 157 -12.79 -18.46 -27.68
N GLY A 158 -11.58 -17.95 -27.89
CA GLY A 158 -10.45 -18.74 -28.39
C GLY A 158 -9.10 -18.04 -28.24
N VAL A 159 -8.04 -18.83 -28.14
CA VAL A 159 -6.67 -18.35 -27.87
C VAL A 159 -6.04 -17.67 -29.11
N ILE A 160 -6.61 -17.85 -30.30
CA ILE A 160 -6.10 -17.26 -31.55
C ILE A 160 -7.32 -16.74 -32.30
N GLN A 161 -7.58 -15.46 -32.14
CA GLN A 161 -8.52 -14.74 -33.00
C GLN A 161 -7.73 -14.09 -34.15
N SER A 162 -8.28 -14.12 -35.38
CA SER A 162 -7.74 -13.28 -36.43
C SER A 162 -7.96 -11.82 -36.12
N PRO A 163 -7.01 -10.93 -36.45
CA PRO A 163 -7.17 -9.50 -36.22
C PRO A 163 -8.47 -8.98 -36.85
N LEU A 164 -9.16 -8.08 -36.17
CA LEU A 164 -10.35 -7.41 -36.67
C LEU A 164 -9.98 -6.01 -37.16
N GLU A 165 -10.27 -5.72 -38.42
CA GLU A 165 -10.16 -4.36 -38.94
C GLU A 165 -11.49 -3.62 -38.79
N MET A 166 -11.44 -2.45 -38.17
CA MET A 166 -12.60 -1.61 -37.94
C MET A 166 -12.27 -0.12 -38.05
N GLU A 167 -13.27 0.69 -38.33
CA GLU A 167 -13.12 2.13 -38.28
C GLU A 167 -13.15 2.62 -36.83
N SER A 168 -12.35 3.64 -36.52
CA SER A 168 -12.32 4.22 -35.17
C SER A 168 -13.70 4.74 -34.77
N PRO A 169 -14.22 4.38 -33.56
CA PRO A 169 -15.50 4.88 -33.05
C PRO A 169 -15.55 6.42 -32.92
N ARG A 170 -14.39 7.06 -32.84
CA ARG A 170 -14.26 8.51 -32.77
C ARG A 170 -14.43 9.20 -34.12
N GLY A 171 -14.47 8.45 -35.21
CA GLY A 171 -14.51 8.97 -36.57
C GLY A 171 -13.14 9.48 -37.05
N GLY A 172 -13.11 10.13 -38.23
CA GLY A 172 -11.87 10.69 -38.79
C GLY A 172 -11.19 9.81 -39.84
N GLN A 173 -11.92 8.84 -40.41
CA GLN A 173 -11.39 7.91 -41.42
C GLN A 173 -10.15 7.13 -41.01
N ARG A 174 -10.02 6.85 -39.68
CA ARG A 174 -8.93 6.04 -39.15
C ARG A 174 -9.32 4.58 -39.10
N TRP A 175 -8.47 3.75 -39.64
CA TRP A 175 -8.61 2.31 -39.56
C TRP A 175 -7.80 1.75 -38.43
N LEU A 176 -8.41 0.88 -37.63
CA LEU A 176 -7.79 0.24 -36.49
C LEU A 176 -7.78 -1.26 -36.71
N THR A 177 -6.64 -1.87 -36.51
CA THR A 177 -6.52 -3.33 -36.41
C THR A 177 -6.51 -3.74 -34.97
N LEU A 178 -7.43 -4.60 -34.58
CA LEU A 178 -7.67 -5.05 -33.23
C LEU A 178 -7.16 -6.46 -33.02
N ASP A 179 -6.34 -6.64 -32.01
CA ASP A 179 -5.84 -7.93 -31.54
C ASP A 179 -6.27 -8.20 -30.12
N ALA A 180 -6.56 -9.47 -29.78
CA ALA A 180 -6.81 -9.89 -28.42
C ALA A 180 -5.73 -10.85 -27.93
N VAL A 181 -5.19 -10.55 -26.77
CA VAL A 181 -4.19 -11.38 -26.09
C VAL A 181 -4.74 -11.82 -24.75
N ALA A 182 -4.66 -13.12 -24.46
CA ALA A 182 -5.02 -13.62 -23.14
C ALA A 182 -4.06 -13.03 -22.09
N PHE A 183 -4.64 -12.41 -21.06
CA PHE A 183 -3.90 -11.80 -19.97
C PHE A 183 -4.48 -12.30 -18.65
N ARG A 184 -3.73 -13.11 -17.91
CA ARG A 184 -4.20 -13.87 -16.73
C ARG A 184 -5.30 -14.89 -17.09
N GLU A 185 -5.78 -15.62 -16.06
CA GLU A 185 -6.73 -16.74 -16.27
C GLU A 185 -8.09 -16.30 -16.81
N VAL A 186 -8.49 -15.04 -16.60
CA VAL A 186 -9.86 -14.57 -16.86
C VAL A 186 -9.91 -13.18 -17.52
N GLN A 187 -8.77 -12.58 -17.84
CA GLN A 187 -8.69 -11.24 -18.42
C GLN A 187 -8.15 -11.29 -19.85
N ARG A 188 -8.69 -10.43 -20.72
CA ARG A 188 -8.21 -10.23 -22.09
C ARG A 188 -7.62 -8.83 -22.21
N LEU A 189 -6.51 -8.73 -22.96
CA LEU A 189 -5.93 -7.46 -23.35
C LEU A 189 -6.27 -7.23 -24.82
N LEU A 190 -6.94 -6.14 -25.10
CA LEU A 190 -7.24 -5.70 -26.45
C LEU A 190 -6.22 -4.65 -26.85
N ILE A 191 -5.58 -4.84 -28.00
CA ILE A 191 -4.56 -3.94 -28.54
C ILE A 191 -5.08 -3.46 -29.89
N LEU A 192 -5.13 -2.14 -30.09
CA LEU A 192 -5.61 -1.55 -31.31
C LEU A 192 -4.49 -0.70 -31.93
N HIS A 193 -4.08 -1.11 -33.10
CA HIS A 193 -3.07 -0.43 -33.92
C HIS A 193 -3.74 0.51 -34.92
N ASP A 194 -3.27 1.75 -35.00
CA ASP A 194 -3.67 2.66 -36.10
C ASP A 194 -2.96 2.24 -37.39
N THR A 195 -3.73 1.84 -38.39
CA THR A 195 -3.24 1.36 -39.70
C THR A 195 -3.58 2.31 -40.84
N THR A 196 -3.92 3.57 -40.55
CA THR A 196 -4.28 4.60 -41.52
C THR A 196 -3.11 5.03 -42.41
#